data_1603008f0bd5ab719363139ee61a78e3
#
_entry.id   1603008f0bd5ab719363139ee61a78e3
#
_cell.length_a   1.000
_cell.length_b   1.000
_cell.length_c   1.000
_cell.angle_alpha   90.00
_cell.angle_beta   90.00
_cell.angle_gamma   90.00
#
_symmetry.space_group_name_H-M   'P 1'
#
loop_
_entity.id
_entity.type
_entity.pdbx_description
1 polymer ?
#
loop_
_entity_poly.entity_id
_entity_poly.type
_entity_poly.pdbx_seq_one_letter_code
_entity_poly.pdbx_strand_id
1 'polypeptide(L)'
;IELTLMSLLPMAVGWVIILGLMAMLGIEFNIVTIILSTFIFGIGDDFSIFIMDGLLSEYKTGRRMLDTHKTAIFFSAFTVVVGLGALIFARHPALHSLALISLFGIVAVVLVSYTVQPVLFRMLVSSQTEKGGAPYTLGSLINTLYAFGLFVTGCQLLQALIFTLWPLPMARRRKQRIVQWSIHHMTRGFLRAMVTTKTIRLNDTGETFAEPAVVIANHQSFIDILVLLSICPKAVMVTNGWVWRSPVFGRIVRYLGFYHAADGYERLAPALAQKVAEGYSVIVFPEGTRSADGRIKRFHKGAFYLAAELGLDILPICLYGNGMISSKRQPIYIKHGLVVSRILPRTACGDPADYSAQAKSACRQMRREYRKLYETYNRPCNPYFRDMLIKSYTYKGPVLEWYMRVKIRLEKCYTLFDRIVPREGTVVDLGCGYGPLSYMLAMLSDRRRIVGVDYDAEKIETARHSFLRRPETEFVHADLRTAELPEADAFLL
;
A
#
# COMPACT_ATOMS: atom_id res chain seq x y z
N ILE A 1 -1.82 -16.21 12.00
CA ILE A 1 -0.52 -15.65 12.44
C ILE A 1 -0.70 -14.17 12.84
N GLU A 2 -1.25 -13.29 11.99
CA GLU A 2 -1.38 -11.85 12.31
C GLU A 2 -2.24 -11.62 13.56
N LEU A 3 -3.40 -12.26 13.63
CA LEU A 3 -4.29 -12.17 14.79
C LEU A 3 -3.62 -12.70 16.07
N THR A 4 -2.93 -13.81 15.97
CA THR A 4 -2.18 -14.41 17.09
C THR A 4 -1.10 -13.45 17.59
N LEU A 5 -0.33 -12.83 16.68
CA LEU A 5 0.69 -11.85 17.05
C LEU A 5 0.09 -10.59 17.72
N MET A 6 -1.06 -10.12 17.22
CA MET A 6 -1.77 -9.00 17.83
C MET A 6 -2.34 -9.32 19.20
N SER A 7 -2.75 -10.57 19.45
CA SER A 7 -3.23 -11.02 20.76
C SER A 7 -2.10 -11.30 21.74
N LEU A 8 -0.94 -11.78 21.27
CA LEU A 8 0.23 -12.02 22.12
C LEU A 8 0.97 -10.75 22.55
N LEU A 9 0.91 -9.69 21.74
CA LEU A 9 1.64 -8.45 22.05
C LEU A 9 1.21 -7.81 23.40
N PRO A 10 -0.10 -7.66 23.71
CA PRO A 10 -0.54 -7.17 25.03
C PRO A 10 -0.03 -8.04 26.17
N MET A 11 0.06 -9.34 25.97
CA MET A 11 0.61 -10.29 26.95
C MET A 11 2.10 -10.01 27.22
N ALA A 12 2.89 -9.85 26.17
CA ALA A 12 4.32 -9.52 26.30
C ALA A 12 4.52 -8.18 27.01
N VAL A 13 3.72 -7.16 26.70
CA VAL A 13 3.74 -5.85 27.37
C VAL A 13 3.33 -5.97 28.82
N GLY A 14 2.23 -6.70 29.11
CA GLY A 14 1.76 -6.97 30.46
C GLY A 14 2.82 -7.68 31.31
N TRP A 15 3.52 -8.64 30.72
CA TRP A 15 4.62 -9.34 31.37
C TRP A 15 5.77 -8.39 31.78
N VAL A 16 6.20 -7.51 30.87
CA VAL A 16 7.23 -6.50 31.17
C VAL A 16 6.78 -5.57 32.29
N ILE A 17 5.51 -5.19 32.34
CA ILE A 17 4.93 -4.37 33.41
C ILE A 17 4.96 -5.14 34.74
N ILE A 18 4.59 -6.41 34.76
CA ILE A 18 4.62 -7.26 35.96
C ILE A 18 6.05 -7.37 36.50
N LEU A 19 7.04 -7.65 35.63
CA LEU A 19 8.44 -7.70 36.02
C LEU A 19 8.93 -6.37 36.61
N GLY A 20 8.55 -5.25 36.02
CA GLY A 20 8.85 -3.91 36.54
C GLY A 20 8.25 -3.65 37.92
N LEU A 21 6.99 -4.03 38.12
CA LEU A 21 6.29 -3.89 39.41
C LEU A 21 6.90 -4.79 40.47
N MET A 22 7.26 -6.03 40.17
CA MET A 22 7.95 -6.95 41.10
C MET A 22 9.27 -6.34 41.53
N ALA A 23 10.08 -5.81 40.61
CA ALA A 23 11.35 -5.16 40.93
C ALA A 23 11.14 -3.92 41.82
N MET A 24 10.12 -3.10 41.56
CA MET A 24 9.81 -1.92 42.37
C MET A 24 9.33 -2.27 43.80
N LEU A 25 8.61 -3.40 43.97
CA LEU A 25 8.08 -3.87 45.24
C LEU A 25 9.04 -4.78 46.00
N GLY A 26 10.23 -5.07 45.45
CA GLY A 26 11.20 -5.96 46.05
C GLY A 26 10.73 -7.42 46.14
N ILE A 27 9.81 -7.84 45.25
CA ILE A 27 9.27 -9.20 45.24
C ILE A 27 10.22 -10.10 44.42
N GLU A 28 10.84 -11.07 45.06
CA GLU A 28 11.74 -12.02 44.41
C GLU A 28 11.00 -13.17 43.75
N PHE A 29 11.60 -13.70 42.68
CA PHE A 29 11.10 -14.91 42.03
C PHE A 29 11.34 -16.14 42.95
N ASN A 30 10.27 -16.84 43.26
CA ASN A 30 10.28 -18.13 43.92
C ASN A 30 9.39 -19.12 43.11
N ILE A 31 9.41 -20.40 43.50
CA ILE A 31 8.65 -21.45 42.80
C ILE A 31 7.16 -21.08 42.69
N VAL A 32 6.59 -20.48 43.75
CA VAL A 32 5.17 -20.08 43.75
C VAL A 32 4.90 -18.93 42.80
N THR A 33 5.78 -17.93 42.77
CA THR A 33 5.62 -16.76 41.88
C THR A 33 5.82 -17.11 40.40
N ILE A 34 6.69 -18.10 40.08
CA ILE A 34 6.87 -18.62 38.72
C ILE A 34 5.61 -19.35 38.23
N ILE A 35 5.02 -20.26 39.05
CA ILE A 35 3.78 -20.97 38.70
C ILE A 35 2.65 -19.96 38.50
N LEU A 36 2.54 -18.98 39.39
CA LEU A 36 1.51 -17.95 39.28
C LEU A 36 1.68 -17.07 38.05
N SER A 37 2.89 -16.74 37.67
CA SER A 37 3.15 -15.95 36.47
C SER A 37 2.62 -16.65 35.24
N THR A 38 2.77 -17.97 35.15
CA THR A 38 2.20 -18.79 34.07
C THR A 38 0.67 -18.77 34.08
N PHE A 39 0.05 -18.79 35.28
CA PHE A 39 -1.41 -18.71 35.42
C PHE A 39 -1.98 -17.35 35.00
N ILE A 40 -1.33 -16.25 35.41
CA ILE A 40 -1.71 -14.89 34.98
C ILE A 40 -1.57 -14.75 33.45
N PHE A 41 -0.54 -15.39 32.87
CA PHE A 41 -0.36 -15.42 31.43
C PHE A 41 -1.54 -16.10 30.74
N GLY A 42 -2.02 -17.25 31.24
CA GLY A 42 -3.18 -17.95 30.67
C GLY A 42 -4.47 -17.14 30.74
N ILE A 43 -4.80 -16.56 31.91
CA ILE A 43 -6.00 -15.70 32.06
C ILE A 43 -5.90 -14.45 31.16
N GLY A 44 -4.72 -13.89 31.04
CA GLY A 44 -4.49 -12.70 30.21
C GLY A 44 -4.69 -12.98 28.72
N ASP A 45 -4.35 -14.19 28.26
CA ASP A 45 -4.59 -14.63 26.88
C ASP A 45 -6.10 -14.66 26.56
N ASP A 46 -6.92 -15.19 27.44
CA ASP A 46 -8.37 -15.18 27.30
C ASP A 46 -8.92 -13.76 27.16
N PHE A 47 -8.49 -12.82 27.98
CA PHE A 47 -8.91 -11.41 27.87
C PHE A 47 -8.51 -10.79 26.55
N SER A 48 -7.30 -11.07 26.09
CA SER A 48 -6.80 -10.60 24.80
C SER A 48 -7.59 -11.18 23.63
N ILE A 49 -7.93 -12.47 23.67
CA ILE A 49 -8.76 -13.15 22.66
C ILE A 49 -10.16 -12.53 22.61
N PHE A 50 -10.81 -12.29 23.76
CA PHE A 50 -12.13 -11.65 23.79
C PHE A 50 -12.13 -10.23 23.26
N ILE A 51 -11.12 -9.43 23.56
CA ILE A 51 -10.98 -8.08 22.97
C ILE A 51 -10.81 -8.19 21.46
N MET A 52 -9.97 -9.14 20.97
CA MET A 52 -9.77 -9.34 19.54
C MET A 52 -11.08 -9.76 18.86
N ASP A 53 -11.85 -10.67 19.46
CA ASP A 53 -13.14 -11.11 18.90
C ASP A 53 -14.13 -9.95 18.79
N GLY A 54 -14.22 -9.10 19.82
CA GLY A 54 -15.01 -7.87 19.76
C GLY A 54 -14.59 -6.92 18.65
N LEU A 55 -13.28 -6.71 18.46
CA LEU A 55 -12.73 -5.86 17.40
C LEU A 55 -13.01 -6.44 16.00
N LEU A 56 -12.86 -7.76 15.83
CA LEU A 56 -13.12 -8.43 14.55
C LEU A 56 -14.61 -8.41 14.21
N SER A 57 -15.48 -8.62 15.18
CA SER A 57 -16.94 -8.58 15.01
C SER A 57 -17.39 -7.16 14.59
N GLU A 58 -16.87 -6.13 15.26
CA GLU A 58 -17.13 -4.73 14.91
C GLU A 58 -16.63 -4.40 13.51
N TYR A 59 -15.42 -4.82 13.16
CA TYR A 59 -14.85 -4.63 11.83
C TYR A 59 -15.60 -5.38 10.72
N LYS A 60 -16.11 -6.61 11.03
CA LYS A 60 -16.84 -7.46 10.09
C LYS A 60 -18.24 -6.92 9.77
N THR A 61 -18.97 -6.47 10.79
CA THR A 61 -20.41 -6.16 10.69
C THR A 61 -20.80 -4.74 11.05
N GLY A 62 -19.88 -3.92 11.57
CA GLY A 62 -20.15 -2.59 12.08
C GLY A 62 -20.91 -2.54 13.42
N ARG A 63 -21.27 -3.68 13.99
CA ARG A 63 -22.00 -3.75 15.27
C ARG A 63 -21.02 -3.54 16.43
N ARG A 64 -21.35 -2.64 17.35
CA ARG A 64 -20.53 -2.33 18.54
C ARG A 64 -20.57 -3.48 19.55
N MET A 65 -19.75 -4.49 19.34
CA MET A 65 -19.62 -5.65 20.23
C MET A 65 -18.49 -5.48 21.25
N LEU A 66 -17.53 -4.62 20.99
CA LEU A 66 -16.36 -4.43 21.85
C LEU A 66 -16.72 -4.01 23.28
N ASP A 67 -17.71 -3.13 23.44
CA ASP A 67 -18.12 -2.67 24.77
C ASP A 67 -18.75 -3.82 25.60
N THR A 68 -19.49 -4.72 24.95
CA THR A 68 -20.05 -5.92 25.61
C THR A 68 -18.93 -6.86 26.08
N HIS A 69 -17.92 -7.09 25.22
CA HIS A 69 -16.75 -7.90 25.57
C HIS A 69 -15.94 -7.27 26.70
N LYS A 70 -15.71 -5.96 26.69
CA LYS A 70 -15.06 -5.25 27.79
C LYS A 70 -15.80 -5.40 29.10
N THR A 71 -17.13 -5.29 29.08
CA THR A 71 -17.95 -5.47 30.28
C THR A 71 -17.82 -6.89 30.84
N ALA A 72 -17.87 -7.92 30.00
CA ALA A 72 -17.67 -9.29 30.39
C ALA A 72 -16.30 -9.55 31.02
N ILE A 73 -15.22 -9.02 30.39
CA ILE A 73 -13.86 -9.11 30.89
C ILE A 73 -13.72 -8.42 32.25
N PHE A 74 -14.35 -7.23 32.41
CA PHE A 74 -14.31 -6.49 33.68
C PHE A 74 -14.86 -7.33 34.81
N PHE A 75 -16.05 -7.95 34.67
CA PHE A 75 -16.63 -8.79 35.70
C PHE A 75 -15.83 -10.07 35.95
N SER A 76 -15.27 -10.69 34.90
CA SER A 76 -14.41 -11.86 35.05
C SER A 76 -13.11 -11.49 35.81
N ALA A 77 -12.41 -10.44 35.40
CA ALA A 77 -11.24 -9.97 36.10
C ALA A 77 -11.50 -9.56 37.54
N PHE A 78 -12.62 -8.87 37.81
CA PHE A 78 -13.05 -8.46 39.12
C PHE A 78 -13.23 -9.68 40.05
N THR A 79 -13.89 -10.72 39.54
CA THR A 79 -14.11 -11.97 40.32
C THR A 79 -12.79 -12.63 40.70
N VAL A 80 -11.84 -12.70 39.76
CA VAL A 80 -10.50 -13.28 40.01
C VAL A 80 -9.69 -12.41 40.97
N VAL A 81 -9.76 -11.08 40.83
CA VAL A 81 -9.08 -10.11 41.73
C VAL A 81 -9.64 -10.25 43.17
N VAL A 82 -10.95 -10.35 43.34
CA VAL A 82 -11.55 -10.55 44.68
C VAL A 82 -11.16 -11.90 45.27
N GLY A 83 -11.25 -12.99 44.48
CA GLY A 83 -10.89 -14.33 44.94
C GLY A 83 -9.42 -14.47 45.35
N LEU A 84 -8.49 -14.04 44.51
CA LEU A 84 -7.05 -14.09 44.83
C LEU A 84 -6.64 -13.00 45.83
N GLY A 85 -7.31 -11.83 45.78
CA GLY A 85 -7.07 -10.73 46.71
C GLY A 85 -7.35 -11.09 48.18
N ALA A 86 -8.26 -12.02 48.45
CA ALA A 86 -8.47 -12.53 49.78
C ALA A 86 -7.23 -13.14 50.42
N LEU A 87 -6.29 -13.64 49.58
CA LEU A 87 -5.01 -14.21 50.09
C LEU A 87 -4.04 -13.13 50.59
N ILE A 88 -4.31 -11.83 50.42
CA ILE A 88 -3.53 -10.74 51.04
C ILE A 88 -3.55 -10.85 52.58
N PHE A 89 -4.64 -11.34 53.13
CA PHE A 89 -4.80 -11.53 54.58
C PHE A 89 -4.16 -12.83 55.09
N ALA A 90 -3.57 -13.65 54.24
CA ALA A 90 -2.92 -14.89 54.63
C ALA A 90 -1.61 -14.59 55.41
N ARG A 91 -1.38 -15.35 56.47
CA ARG A 91 -0.14 -15.21 57.31
C ARG A 91 1.11 -15.79 56.65
N HIS A 92 0.94 -16.61 55.61
CA HIS A 92 2.04 -17.24 54.90
C HIS A 92 2.64 -16.29 53.87
N PRO A 93 3.94 -15.95 53.92
CA PRO A 93 4.58 -14.95 53.02
C PRO A 93 4.40 -15.26 51.50
N ALA A 94 4.45 -16.56 51.15
CA ALA A 94 4.27 -16.99 49.76
C ALA A 94 2.85 -16.71 49.25
N LEU A 95 1.82 -16.87 50.07
CA LEU A 95 0.43 -16.56 49.72
C LEU A 95 0.19 -15.07 49.59
N HIS A 96 0.81 -14.27 50.44
CA HIS A 96 0.79 -12.81 50.36
C HIS A 96 1.45 -12.29 49.05
N SER A 97 2.64 -12.78 48.72
CA SER A 97 3.31 -12.45 47.46
C SER A 97 2.49 -12.89 46.25
N LEU A 98 1.86 -14.07 46.32
CA LEU A 98 0.94 -14.60 45.32
C LEU A 98 -0.22 -13.65 45.08
N ALA A 99 -0.87 -13.17 46.14
CA ALA A 99 -1.99 -12.23 46.05
C ALA A 99 -1.58 -10.89 45.37
N LEU A 100 -0.47 -10.32 45.79
CA LEU A 100 0.01 -9.06 45.23
C LEU A 100 0.35 -9.18 43.73
N ILE A 101 1.07 -10.22 43.32
CA ILE A 101 1.44 -10.43 41.92
C ILE A 101 0.18 -10.69 41.08
N SER A 102 -0.79 -11.46 41.62
CA SER A 102 -2.06 -11.70 40.90
C SER A 102 -2.85 -10.42 40.70
N LEU A 103 -3.00 -9.63 41.76
CA LEU A 103 -3.74 -8.38 41.73
C LEU A 103 -3.16 -7.42 40.68
N PHE A 104 -1.87 -7.13 40.81
CA PHE A 104 -1.20 -6.22 39.88
C PHE A 104 -1.11 -6.80 38.47
N GLY A 105 -0.87 -8.10 38.33
CA GLY A 105 -0.75 -8.78 37.07
C GLY A 105 -2.06 -8.75 36.27
N ILE A 106 -3.18 -9.09 36.89
CA ILE A 106 -4.50 -9.09 36.23
C ILE A 106 -4.89 -7.65 35.84
N VAL A 107 -4.72 -6.69 36.74
CA VAL A 107 -5.03 -5.28 36.44
C VAL A 107 -4.17 -4.78 35.27
N ALA A 108 -2.85 -5.08 35.28
CA ALA A 108 -1.95 -4.69 34.20
C ALA A 108 -2.37 -5.29 32.85
N VAL A 109 -2.68 -6.60 32.82
CA VAL A 109 -3.08 -7.29 31.57
C VAL A 109 -4.41 -6.75 31.05
N VAL A 110 -5.40 -6.52 31.91
CA VAL A 110 -6.69 -5.91 31.51
C VAL A 110 -6.47 -4.53 30.93
N LEU A 111 -5.72 -3.66 31.61
CA LEU A 111 -5.44 -2.30 31.13
C LEU A 111 -4.73 -2.31 29.76
N VAL A 112 -3.73 -3.17 29.61
CA VAL A 112 -2.99 -3.32 28.35
C VAL A 112 -3.89 -3.85 27.25
N SER A 113 -4.71 -4.87 27.52
CA SER A 113 -5.66 -5.41 26.53
C SER A 113 -6.72 -4.39 26.14
N TYR A 114 -7.16 -3.54 27.06
CA TYR A 114 -8.16 -2.49 26.77
C TYR A 114 -7.58 -1.29 26.01
N THR A 115 -6.27 -1.05 26.07
CA THR A 115 -5.62 0.12 25.47
C THR A 115 -4.76 -0.23 24.28
N VAL A 116 -3.76 -1.08 24.45
CA VAL A 116 -2.76 -1.39 23.43
C VAL A 116 -3.37 -2.12 22.24
N GLN A 117 -4.20 -3.13 22.48
CA GLN A 117 -4.75 -3.97 21.43
C GLN A 117 -5.72 -3.21 20.49
N PRO A 118 -6.70 -2.43 21.00
CA PRO A 118 -7.56 -1.61 20.14
C PRO A 118 -6.77 -0.54 19.37
N VAL A 119 -5.75 0.08 19.99
CA VAL A 119 -4.90 1.06 19.31
C VAL A 119 -4.12 0.41 18.17
N LEU A 120 -3.52 -0.74 18.42
CA LEU A 120 -2.78 -1.50 17.41
C LEU A 120 -3.68 -1.91 16.25
N PHE A 121 -4.86 -2.46 16.54
CA PHE A 121 -5.84 -2.85 15.53
C PHE A 121 -6.31 -1.63 14.72
N ARG A 122 -6.59 -0.51 15.38
CA ARG A 122 -6.96 0.73 14.69
C ARG A 122 -5.86 1.23 13.77
N MET A 123 -4.58 1.21 14.19
CA MET A 123 -3.45 1.65 13.38
C MET A 123 -3.23 0.77 12.15
N LEU A 124 -3.29 -0.56 12.33
CA LEU A 124 -2.96 -1.51 11.27
C LEU A 124 -4.15 -1.84 10.35
N VAL A 125 -5.37 -1.77 10.86
CA VAL A 125 -6.57 -2.20 10.16
C VAL A 125 -7.54 -1.05 9.92
N SER A 126 -8.26 -0.58 10.96
CA SER A 126 -9.41 0.30 10.81
C SER A 126 -9.06 1.63 10.16
N SER A 127 -8.00 2.33 10.63
CA SER A 127 -7.58 3.63 10.06
C SER A 127 -7.15 3.53 8.59
N GLN A 128 -6.67 2.38 8.14
CA GLN A 128 -6.28 2.18 6.74
C GLN A 128 -7.53 1.96 5.87
N THR A 129 -8.46 1.15 6.34
CA THR A 129 -9.67 0.79 5.59
C THR A 129 -10.69 1.94 5.55
N GLU A 130 -10.80 2.76 6.59
CA GLU A 130 -11.58 4.02 6.59
C GLU A 130 -11.11 5.00 5.52
N LYS A 131 -9.82 5.01 5.22
CA LYS A 131 -9.22 5.83 4.14
C LYS A 131 -9.35 5.17 2.76
N GLY A 132 -10.05 4.03 2.65
CA GLY A 132 -10.19 3.26 1.41
C GLY A 132 -8.91 2.53 0.98
N GLY A 133 -7.98 2.30 1.93
CA GLY A 133 -6.78 1.50 1.72
C GLY A 133 -6.95 0.06 2.19
N ALA A 134 -6.06 -0.84 1.76
CA ALA A 134 -6.01 -2.19 2.29
C ALA A 134 -5.46 -2.21 3.72
N PRO A 135 -5.95 -3.11 4.60
CA PRO A 135 -5.37 -3.32 5.92
C PRO A 135 -3.91 -3.83 5.78
N TYR A 136 -3.09 -3.51 6.76
CA TYR A 136 -1.73 -4.06 6.80
C TYR A 136 -1.77 -5.51 7.26
N THR A 137 -1.10 -6.38 6.52
CA THR A 137 -0.86 -7.79 6.87
C THR A 137 0.63 -7.99 7.11
N LEU A 138 0.99 -9.01 7.90
CA LEU A 138 2.40 -9.34 8.16
C LEU A 138 3.17 -9.57 6.86
N GLY A 139 2.60 -10.34 5.93
CA GLY A 139 3.22 -10.60 4.64
C GLY A 139 3.43 -9.31 3.82
N SER A 140 2.49 -8.36 3.86
CA SER A 140 2.65 -7.09 3.18
C SER A 140 3.65 -6.15 3.87
N LEU A 141 3.75 -6.21 5.20
CA LEU A 141 4.79 -5.47 5.94
C LEU A 141 6.18 -6.03 5.65
N ILE A 142 6.35 -7.34 5.67
CA ILE A 142 7.63 -8.00 5.32
C ILE A 142 8.02 -7.65 3.88
N ASN A 143 7.09 -7.74 2.92
CA ASN A 143 7.37 -7.36 1.53
C ASN A 143 7.75 -5.88 1.39
N THR A 144 7.09 -5.02 2.15
CA THR A 144 7.39 -3.58 2.17
C THR A 144 8.78 -3.31 2.75
N LEU A 145 9.10 -3.93 3.90
CA LEU A 145 10.42 -3.82 4.52
C LEU A 145 11.52 -4.35 3.61
N TYR A 146 11.28 -5.48 2.94
CA TYR A 146 12.19 -6.03 1.94
C TYR A 146 12.44 -5.04 0.79
N ALA A 147 11.39 -4.49 0.19
CA ALA A 147 11.51 -3.56 -0.93
C ALA A 147 12.23 -2.26 -0.51
N PHE A 148 11.89 -1.70 0.66
CA PHE A 148 12.59 -0.51 1.18
C PHE A 148 14.03 -0.82 1.59
N GLY A 149 14.28 -1.95 2.22
CA GLY A 149 15.64 -2.40 2.56
C GLY A 149 16.51 -2.52 1.33
N LEU A 150 16.00 -3.17 0.29
CA LEU A 150 16.68 -3.30 -1.00
C LEU A 150 16.96 -1.93 -1.65
N PHE A 151 15.98 -1.01 -1.60
CA PHE A 151 16.15 0.35 -2.10
C PHE A 151 17.20 1.14 -1.33
N VAL A 152 17.15 1.11 0.01
CA VAL A 152 18.12 1.80 0.87
C VAL A 152 19.52 1.24 0.67
N THR A 153 19.66 -0.09 0.62
CA THR A 153 20.95 -0.77 0.36
C THR A 153 21.52 -0.34 -1.00
N GLY A 154 20.68 -0.29 -2.04
CA GLY A 154 21.10 0.21 -3.36
C GLY A 154 21.56 1.66 -3.30
N CYS A 155 20.87 2.53 -2.57
CA CYS A 155 21.31 3.92 -2.37
C CYS A 155 22.64 4.01 -1.62
N GLN A 156 22.86 3.18 -0.59
CA GLN A 156 24.13 3.14 0.14
C GLN A 156 25.29 2.67 -0.75
N LEU A 157 25.08 1.65 -1.58
CA LEU A 157 26.08 1.17 -2.54
C LEU A 157 26.43 2.26 -3.57
N LEU A 158 25.44 3.03 -4.05
CA LEU A 158 25.72 4.18 -4.94
C LEU A 158 26.47 5.30 -4.23
N GLN A 159 26.16 5.58 -2.96
CA GLN A 159 26.92 6.57 -2.17
C GLN A 159 28.35 6.12 -1.93
N ALA A 160 28.57 4.84 -1.61
CA ALA A 160 29.90 4.24 -1.48
C ALA A 160 30.68 4.33 -2.80
N LEU A 161 30.03 4.03 -3.93
CA LEU A 161 30.63 4.19 -5.25
C LEU A 161 31.05 5.66 -5.53
N ILE A 162 30.20 6.62 -5.20
CA ILE A 162 30.53 8.06 -5.36
C ILE A 162 31.74 8.42 -4.49
N PHE A 163 31.77 7.93 -3.25
CA PHE A 163 32.87 8.16 -2.32
C PHE A 163 34.19 7.56 -2.81
N THR A 164 34.17 6.32 -3.31
CA THR A 164 35.38 5.65 -3.86
C THR A 164 35.85 6.28 -5.17
N LEU A 165 34.96 6.81 -6.00
CA LEU A 165 35.33 7.53 -7.22
C LEU A 165 35.88 8.93 -6.93
N TRP A 166 35.57 9.52 -5.78
CA TRP A 166 35.93 10.90 -5.46
C TRP A 166 37.45 11.17 -5.54
N PRO A 167 38.33 10.40 -4.85
CA PRO A 167 39.77 10.64 -4.88
C PRO A 167 40.46 10.25 -6.20
N LEU A 168 39.80 9.47 -7.08
CA LEU A 168 40.44 9.00 -8.31
C LEU A 168 40.72 10.16 -9.28
N PRO A 169 41.89 10.17 -9.96
CA PRO A 169 42.25 11.20 -10.93
C PRO A 169 41.52 11.03 -12.28
N MET A 170 40.17 11.10 -12.23
CA MET A 170 39.29 10.93 -13.37
C MET A 170 38.47 12.20 -13.60
N ALA A 171 38.20 12.55 -14.86
CA ALA A 171 37.34 13.67 -15.22
C ALA A 171 35.94 13.47 -14.58
N ARG A 172 35.36 14.52 -14.01
CA ARG A 172 34.03 14.51 -13.36
C ARG A 172 32.94 13.90 -14.23
N ARG A 173 32.95 14.19 -15.55
CA ARG A 173 32.01 13.62 -16.53
C ARG A 173 32.11 12.10 -16.62
N ARG A 174 33.30 11.50 -16.51
CA ARG A 174 33.50 10.05 -16.55
C ARG A 174 32.95 9.40 -15.27
N LYS A 175 33.23 10.02 -14.11
CA LYS A 175 32.67 9.57 -12.81
C LYS A 175 31.15 9.60 -12.82
N GLN A 176 30.53 10.69 -13.29
CA GLN A 176 29.06 10.80 -13.39
C GLN A 176 28.48 9.75 -14.35
N ARG A 177 29.15 9.43 -15.47
CA ARG A 177 28.71 8.36 -16.38
C ARG A 177 28.70 6.98 -15.70
N ILE A 178 29.71 6.66 -14.89
CA ILE A 178 29.78 5.40 -14.14
C ILE A 178 28.61 5.32 -13.16
N VAL A 179 28.35 6.37 -12.39
CA VAL A 179 27.24 6.40 -11.43
C VAL A 179 25.89 6.35 -12.15
N GLN A 180 25.73 7.00 -13.30
CA GLN A 180 24.52 6.94 -14.12
C GLN A 180 24.26 5.54 -14.66
N TRP A 181 25.30 4.88 -15.16
CA TRP A 181 25.22 3.48 -15.60
C TRP A 181 24.83 2.57 -14.43
N SER A 182 25.45 2.77 -13.27
CA SER A 182 25.15 1.98 -12.06
C SER A 182 23.70 2.16 -11.60
N ILE A 183 23.17 3.39 -11.60
CA ILE A 183 21.78 3.64 -11.18
C ILE A 183 20.77 3.02 -12.16
N HIS A 184 21.06 3.08 -13.46
CA HIS A 184 20.22 2.43 -14.49
C HIS A 184 20.14 0.92 -14.28
N HIS A 185 21.27 0.24 -14.04
CA HIS A 185 21.29 -1.21 -13.82
C HIS A 185 20.72 -1.58 -12.45
N MET A 186 21.01 -0.79 -11.42
CA MET A 186 20.46 -1.00 -10.08
C MET A 186 18.95 -0.87 -10.08
N THR A 187 18.37 0.15 -10.72
CA THR A 187 16.90 0.30 -10.79
C THR A 187 16.24 -0.83 -11.58
N ARG A 188 16.87 -1.32 -12.64
CA ARG A 188 16.42 -2.54 -13.35
C ARG A 188 16.49 -3.77 -12.45
N GLY A 189 17.58 -3.95 -11.71
CA GLY A 189 17.75 -5.03 -10.74
C GLY A 189 16.72 -4.96 -9.63
N PHE A 190 16.50 -3.78 -9.07
CA PHE A 190 15.48 -3.51 -8.05
C PHE A 190 14.07 -3.92 -8.53
N LEU A 191 13.64 -3.45 -9.70
CA LEU A 191 12.32 -3.79 -10.25
C LEU A 191 12.14 -5.29 -10.51
N ARG A 192 13.22 -6.01 -10.89
CA ARG A 192 13.19 -7.47 -11.05
C ARG A 192 13.17 -8.22 -9.72
N ALA A 193 13.85 -7.66 -8.71
CA ALA A 193 13.90 -8.25 -7.37
C ALA A 193 12.60 -8.04 -6.57
N MET A 194 11.71 -7.16 -7.00
CA MET A 194 10.40 -6.99 -6.37
C MET A 194 9.53 -8.24 -6.61
N VAL A 195 9.46 -9.13 -5.62
CA VAL A 195 8.79 -10.44 -5.70
C VAL A 195 7.29 -10.31 -6.03
N THR A 196 6.64 -9.28 -5.52
CA THR A 196 5.19 -9.08 -5.63
C THR A 196 4.76 -8.23 -6.83
N THR A 197 5.73 -7.73 -7.61
CA THR A 197 5.48 -6.79 -8.70
C THR A 197 6.05 -7.33 -10.00
N LYS A 198 5.22 -7.43 -11.03
CA LYS A 198 5.65 -7.74 -12.39
C LYS A 198 5.80 -6.46 -13.19
N THR A 199 6.85 -6.37 -14.02
CA THR A 199 7.10 -5.21 -14.88
C THR A 199 7.02 -5.61 -16.34
N ILE A 200 6.22 -4.87 -17.12
CA ILE A 200 6.10 -5.00 -18.59
C ILE A 200 6.55 -3.68 -19.22
N ARG A 201 7.42 -3.80 -20.23
CA ARG A 201 7.86 -2.67 -21.04
C ARG A 201 7.37 -2.87 -22.46
N LEU A 202 6.58 -1.93 -22.95
CA LEU A 202 6.09 -1.88 -24.33
C LEU A 202 6.85 -0.79 -25.08
N ASN A 203 7.59 -1.18 -26.09
CA ASN A 203 8.40 -0.30 -26.94
C ASN A 203 8.11 -0.59 -28.41
N ASP A 204 6.86 -0.34 -28.79
CA ASP A 204 6.36 -0.60 -30.15
C ASP A 204 7.01 0.35 -31.18
N THR A 205 7.59 1.47 -30.70
CA THR A 205 8.25 2.48 -31.53
C THR A 205 9.70 2.14 -31.87
N GLY A 206 10.28 1.12 -31.24
CA GLY A 206 11.71 0.80 -31.39
C GLY A 206 12.64 1.85 -30.76
N GLU A 207 12.16 2.70 -29.82
CA GLU A 207 12.96 3.77 -29.20
C GLU A 207 14.21 3.20 -28.52
N THR A 208 15.37 3.72 -28.90
CA THR A 208 16.69 3.29 -28.41
C THR A 208 17.28 4.21 -27.36
N PHE A 209 16.75 5.42 -27.19
CA PHE A 209 17.30 6.50 -26.36
C PHE A 209 18.72 6.94 -26.78
N ALA A 210 19.08 6.70 -28.02
CA ALA A 210 20.38 7.16 -28.58
C ALA A 210 20.44 8.69 -28.67
N GLU A 211 19.35 9.31 -29.07
CA GLU A 211 19.19 10.74 -29.15
C GLU A 211 18.51 11.28 -27.88
N PRO A 212 19.01 12.39 -27.30
CA PRO A 212 18.38 13.09 -26.22
C PRO A 212 16.94 13.50 -26.54
N ALA A 213 16.07 13.51 -25.50
CA ALA A 213 14.70 13.98 -25.60
C ALA A 213 14.24 14.57 -24.28
N VAL A 214 13.20 15.39 -24.30
CA VAL A 214 12.43 15.70 -23.10
C VAL A 214 11.42 14.57 -22.87
N VAL A 215 11.72 13.69 -21.91
CA VAL A 215 10.87 12.56 -21.55
C VAL A 215 9.78 13.04 -20.62
N ILE A 216 8.54 12.93 -21.04
CA ILE A 216 7.38 13.24 -20.19
C ILE A 216 6.66 11.97 -19.75
N ALA A 217 6.23 11.91 -18.50
CA ALA A 217 5.47 10.78 -17.97
C ALA A 217 4.36 11.25 -17.03
N ASN A 218 3.29 10.45 -16.90
CA ASN A 218 2.31 10.65 -15.86
C ASN A 218 2.88 10.22 -14.49
N HIS A 219 2.39 10.85 -13.41
CA HIS A 219 2.97 10.70 -12.07
C HIS A 219 1.95 10.22 -11.04
N GLN A 220 2.10 8.97 -10.59
CA GLN A 220 1.18 8.33 -9.65
C GLN A 220 1.90 7.81 -8.39
N SER A 221 3.19 7.47 -8.50
CA SER A 221 3.93 6.77 -7.46
C SER A 221 5.39 7.23 -7.38
N PHE A 222 6.04 6.94 -6.26
CA PHE A 222 7.50 7.04 -6.16
C PHE A 222 8.21 6.06 -7.11
N ILE A 223 7.59 4.92 -7.39
CA ILE A 223 8.12 3.88 -8.30
C ILE A 223 8.29 4.43 -9.73
N ASP A 224 7.53 5.46 -10.14
CA ASP A 224 7.63 6.07 -11.47
C ASP A 224 9.06 6.51 -11.80
N ILE A 225 9.75 7.09 -10.80
CA ILE A 225 11.15 7.53 -10.94
C ILE A 225 12.07 6.35 -11.24
N LEU A 226 11.90 5.25 -10.50
CA LEU A 226 12.70 4.03 -10.66
C LEU A 226 12.44 3.36 -12.00
N VAL A 227 11.19 3.34 -12.45
CA VAL A 227 10.81 2.81 -13.77
C VAL A 227 11.46 3.63 -14.88
N LEU A 228 11.37 4.96 -14.84
CA LEU A 228 11.95 5.82 -15.85
C LEU A 228 13.48 5.72 -15.88
N LEU A 229 14.17 5.71 -14.75
CA LEU A 229 15.61 5.50 -14.67
C LEU A 229 16.05 4.11 -15.15
N SER A 230 15.17 3.11 -15.02
CA SER A 230 15.44 1.76 -15.56
C SER A 230 15.23 1.66 -17.07
N ILE A 231 14.51 2.61 -17.67
CA ILE A 231 14.22 2.68 -19.11
C ILE A 231 15.23 3.57 -19.82
N CYS A 232 15.48 4.77 -19.27
CA CYS A 232 16.36 5.77 -19.87
C CYS A 232 17.80 5.61 -19.34
N PRO A 233 18.76 5.15 -20.15
CA PRO A 233 20.13 4.86 -19.69
C PRO A 233 20.90 6.12 -19.29
N LYS A 234 20.66 7.24 -19.97
CA LYS A 234 21.27 8.54 -19.72
C LYS A 234 20.16 9.56 -19.51
N ALA A 235 19.86 9.88 -18.27
CA ALA A 235 18.80 10.83 -17.95
C ALA A 235 19.16 11.70 -16.75
N VAL A 236 18.78 12.96 -16.83
CA VAL A 236 18.68 13.88 -15.69
C VAL A 236 17.21 14.19 -15.45
N MET A 237 16.85 14.53 -14.22
CA MET A 237 15.46 14.74 -13.87
C MET A 237 15.28 16.10 -13.22
N VAL A 238 14.17 16.76 -13.54
CA VAL A 238 13.69 17.93 -12.79
C VAL A 238 12.84 17.41 -11.64
N THR A 239 13.27 17.67 -10.39
CA THR A 239 12.71 17.11 -9.17
C THR A 239 12.16 18.18 -8.24
N ASN A 240 11.32 17.78 -7.28
CA ASN A 240 10.85 18.65 -6.22
C ASN A 240 11.81 18.65 -5.00
N GLY A 241 11.59 19.58 -4.06
CA GLY A 241 12.43 19.76 -2.88
C GLY A 241 12.53 18.54 -1.95
N TRP A 242 11.50 17.68 -1.93
CA TRP A 242 11.52 16.47 -1.10
C TRP A 242 12.57 15.46 -1.60
N VAL A 243 12.65 15.24 -2.91
CA VAL A 243 13.65 14.37 -3.53
C VAL A 243 15.06 14.95 -3.31
N TRP A 244 15.22 16.26 -3.52
CA TRP A 244 16.48 16.98 -3.38
C TRP A 244 17.08 16.93 -1.97
N ARG A 245 16.21 17.05 -0.94
CA ARG A 245 16.61 17.09 0.48
C ARG A 245 16.65 15.71 1.14
N SER A 246 16.31 14.63 0.43
CA SER A 246 16.26 13.29 1.01
C SER A 246 17.62 12.89 1.61
N PRO A 247 17.65 12.39 2.87
CA PRO A 247 18.88 11.91 3.48
C PRO A 247 19.41 10.63 2.82
N VAL A 248 18.53 9.84 2.21
CA VAL A 248 18.87 8.55 1.61
C VAL A 248 19.46 8.71 0.19
N PHE A 249 18.83 9.50 -0.65
CA PHE A 249 19.18 9.60 -2.07
C PHE A 249 19.49 11.03 -2.56
N GLY A 250 19.27 12.05 -1.75
CA GLY A 250 19.49 13.45 -2.15
C GLY A 250 20.93 13.75 -2.58
N ARG A 251 21.94 13.14 -1.94
CA ARG A 251 23.35 13.28 -2.35
C ARG A 251 23.58 12.71 -3.75
N ILE A 252 22.98 11.55 -4.07
CA ILE A 252 23.08 10.89 -5.37
C ILE A 252 22.47 11.78 -6.46
N VAL A 253 21.28 12.29 -6.20
CA VAL A 253 20.53 13.17 -7.10
C VAL A 253 21.33 14.44 -7.44
N ARG A 254 21.90 15.11 -6.43
CA ARG A 254 22.75 16.29 -6.62
C ARG A 254 24.05 15.98 -7.36
N TYR A 255 24.67 14.83 -7.05
CA TYR A 255 25.90 14.41 -7.72
C TYR A 255 25.68 14.14 -9.21
N LEU A 256 24.55 13.55 -9.59
CA LEU A 256 24.18 13.28 -10.99
C LEU A 256 23.78 14.54 -11.77
N GLY A 257 23.57 15.66 -11.07
CA GLY A 257 23.14 16.90 -11.71
C GLY A 257 21.65 16.88 -12.04
N PHE A 258 20.82 16.29 -11.19
CA PHE A 258 19.38 16.50 -11.24
C PHE A 258 19.11 17.94 -10.80
N TYR A 259 17.97 18.49 -11.19
CA TYR A 259 17.67 19.90 -11.02
C TYR A 259 16.42 20.07 -10.14
N HIS A 260 16.38 21.19 -9.42
CA HIS A 260 15.27 21.51 -8.55
C HIS A 260 14.23 22.36 -9.28
N ALA A 261 12.99 21.89 -9.37
CA ALA A 261 11.94 22.57 -10.14
C ALA A 261 11.61 23.99 -9.65
N ALA A 262 11.86 24.28 -8.36
CA ALA A 262 11.62 25.61 -7.80
C ALA A 262 12.60 26.70 -8.30
N ASP A 263 13.71 26.32 -8.93
CA ASP A 263 14.68 27.27 -9.49
C ASP A 263 14.15 27.95 -10.77
N GLY A 264 13.02 27.46 -11.30
CA GLY A 264 12.39 27.96 -12.53
C GLY A 264 13.03 27.40 -13.80
N TYR A 265 12.20 27.08 -14.77
CA TYR A 265 12.66 26.44 -16.01
C TYR A 265 13.62 27.33 -16.85
N GLU A 266 13.45 28.64 -16.78
CA GLU A 266 14.33 29.62 -17.48
C GLU A 266 15.77 29.57 -16.97
N ARG A 267 15.96 29.42 -15.65
CA ARG A 267 17.29 29.28 -15.03
C ARG A 267 17.88 27.91 -15.24
N LEU A 268 17.04 26.88 -15.39
CA LEU A 268 17.50 25.51 -15.60
C LEU A 268 17.91 25.20 -17.01
N ALA A 269 17.37 25.89 -18.02
CA ALA A 269 17.62 25.62 -19.43
C ALA A 269 19.12 25.66 -19.81
N PRO A 270 19.93 26.67 -19.42
CA PRO A 270 21.36 26.69 -19.75
C PRO A 270 22.16 25.52 -19.15
N ALA A 271 21.82 25.14 -17.90
CA ALA A 271 22.50 24.03 -17.23
C ALA A 271 22.07 22.67 -17.80
N LEU A 272 20.81 22.54 -18.22
CA LEU A 272 20.30 21.36 -18.92
C LEU A 272 20.88 21.24 -20.32
N ALA A 273 21.11 22.36 -21.08
CA ALA A 273 21.74 22.34 -22.39
C ALA A 273 23.12 21.69 -22.36
N GLN A 274 23.89 21.93 -21.30
CA GLN A 274 25.21 21.27 -21.15
C GLN A 274 25.02 19.73 -20.99
N LYS A 275 24.02 19.27 -20.25
CA LYS A 275 23.73 17.84 -20.09
C LYS A 275 23.20 17.19 -21.35
N VAL A 276 22.37 17.90 -22.09
CA VAL A 276 21.88 17.47 -23.41
C VAL A 276 23.06 17.31 -24.42
N ALA A 277 23.99 18.24 -24.44
CA ALA A 277 25.22 18.13 -25.25
C ALA A 277 26.10 16.92 -24.85
N GLU A 278 25.98 16.43 -23.60
CA GLU A 278 26.61 15.19 -23.13
C GLU A 278 25.81 13.93 -23.49
N GLY A 279 24.66 14.06 -24.16
CA GLY A 279 23.76 12.99 -24.58
C GLY A 279 22.76 12.54 -23.52
N TYR A 280 22.39 13.39 -22.54
CA TYR A 280 21.39 13.10 -21.52
C TYR A 280 20.03 13.59 -21.96
N SER A 281 19.00 12.74 -21.77
CA SER A 281 17.60 13.13 -21.83
C SER A 281 17.15 13.81 -20.54
N VAL A 282 16.13 14.66 -20.63
CA VAL A 282 15.58 15.40 -19.48
C VAL A 282 14.21 14.81 -19.13
N ILE A 283 14.07 14.19 -17.94
CA ILE A 283 12.81 13.62 -17.46
C ILE A 283 12.03 14.68 -16.68
N VAL A 284 10.78 14.88 -17.06
CA VAL A 284 9.85 15.82 -16.40
C VAL A 284 8.51 15.15 -16.18
N PHE A 285 7.94 15.34 -15.00
CA PHE A 285 6.54 15.01 -14.72
C PHE A 285 5.69 16.27 -14.92
N PRO A 286 5.00 16.42 -16.06
CA PRO A 286 4.32 17.67 -16.38
C PRO A 286 3.08 17.94 -15.51
N GLU A 287 2.65 16.98 -14.70
CA GLU A 287 1.60 17.16 -13.69
C GLU A 287 2.07 17.94 -12.44
N GLY A 288 3.37 18.08 -12.21
CA GLY A 288 4.01 18.76 -11.08
C GLY A 288 3.85 18.03 -9.74
N THR A 289 2.89 17.13 -9.59
CA THR A 289 2.65 16.34 -8.36
C THR A 289 2.01 15.00 -8.67
N ARG A 290 2.21 14.03 -7.77
CA ARG A 290 1.58 12.71 -7.89
C ARG A 290 0.05 12.82 -7.85
N SER A 291 -0.62 12.07 -8.73
CA SER A 291 -2.08 11.87 -8.69
C SER A 291 -2.46 11.05 -7.47
N ALA A 292 -3.55 11.40 -6.79
CA ALA A 292 -4.09 10.66 -5.66
C ALA A 292 -5.20 9.68 -6.06
N ASP A 293 -5.83 9.92 -7.21
CA ASP A 293 -6.99 9.17 -7.75
C ASP A 293 -6.63 8.29 -8.95
N GLY A 294 -5.35 8.24 -9.33
CA GLY A 294 -4.87 7.48 -10.48
C GLY A 294 -5.18 8.11 -11.84
N ARG A 295 -5.86 9.26 -11.88
CA ARG A 295 -6.16 9.96 -13.14
C ARG A 295 -5.02 10.88 -13.54
N ILE A 296 -4.73 10.96 -14.83
CA ILE A 296 -3.75 11.90 -15.38
C ILE A 296 -4.31 13.31 -15.28
N LYS A 297 -3.62 14.18 -14.53
CA LYS A 297 -3.98 15.58 -14.33
C LYS A 297 -3.63 16.43 -15.54
N ARG A 298 -3.95 17.73 -15.46
CA ARG A 298 -3.54 18.70 -16.46
C ARG A 298 -2.02 18.79 -16.49
N PHE A 299 -1.44 18.92 -17.70
CA PHE A 299 -0.02 19.15 -17.91
C PHE A 299 0.30 20.64 -17.85
N HIS A 300 1.34 20.99 -17.11
CA HIS A 300 1.93 22.31 -17.11
C HIS A 300 2.84 22.51 -18.32
N LYS A 301 2.94 23.73 -18.80
CA LYS A 301 3.71 24.10 -19.99
C LYS A 301 5.23 24.00 -19.85
N GLY A 302 5.77 23.89 -18.64
CA GLY A 302 7.23 23.94 -18.40
C GLY A 302 8.06 22.88 -19.10
N ALA A 303 7.54 21.65 -19.24
CA ALA A 303 8.25 20.61 -20.00
C ALA A 303 8.35 20.93 -21.50
N PHE A 304 7.33 21.57 -22.05
CA PHE A 304 7.24 21.96 -23.46
C PHE A 304 8.11 23.19 -23.75
N TYR A 305 8.16 24.11 -22.80
CA TYR A 305 9.12 25.22 -22.82
C TYR A 305 10.57 24.70 -22.86
N LEU A 306 10.92 23.76 -21.97
CA LEU A 306 12.27 23.16 -21.96
C LEU A 306 12.59 22.44 -23.29
N ALA A 307 11.63 21.75 -23.88
CA ALA A 307 11.84 21.07 -25.15
C ALA A 307 12.21 22.05 -26.26
N ALA A 308 11.52 23.19 -26.35
CA ALA A 308 11.80 24.22 -27.30
C ALA A 308 13.17 24.92 -27.07
N GLU A 309 13.43 25.32 -25.81
CA GLU A 309 14.72 25.98 -25.47
C GLU A 309 15.95 25.07 -25.71
N LEU A 310 15.76 23.76 -25.55
CA LEU A 310 16.83 22.78 -25.73
C LEU A 310 16.87 22.19 -27.14
N GLY A 311 15.92 22.54 -28.01
CA GLY A 311 15.81 21.99 -29.37
C GLY A 311 15.60 20.47 -29.40
N LEU A 312 14.82 19.92 -28.41
CA LEU A 312 14.63 18.50 -28.23
C LEU A 312 13.20 18.08 -28.55
N ASP A 313 13.06 16.87 -29.11
CA ASP A 313 11.78 16.21 -29.21
C ASP A 313 11.21 15.88 -27.84
N ILE A 314 9.88 15.79 -27.76
CA ILE A 314 9.16 15.28 -26.61
C ILE A 314 8.92 13.78 -26.77
N LEU A 315 9.35 12.99 -25.79
CA LEU A 315 9.16 11.55 -25.73
C LEU A 315 8.18 11.18 -24.61
N PRO A 316 6.91 10.91 -24.93
CA PRO A 316 5.94 10.53 -23.90
C PRO A 316 6.12 9.06 -23.49
N ILE A 317 6.11 8.79 -22.17
CA ILE A 317 6.09 7.44 -21.59
C ILE A 317 4.87 7.32 -20.69
N CYS A 318 3.93 6.46 -21.07
CA CYS A 318 2.71 6.21 -20.29
C CYS A 318 2.96 5.10 -19.27
N LEU A 319 2.73 5.39 -17.98
CA LEU A 319 2.90 4.48 -16.86
C LEU A 319 1.56 4.03 -16.31
N TYR A 320 1.35 2.71 -16.18
CA TYR A 320 0.15 2.11 -15.64
C TYR A 320 0.47 1.18 -14.48
N GLY A 321 -0.38 1.17 -13.45
CA GLY A 321 -0.29 0.26 -12.31
C GLY A 321 0.59 0.72 -11.16
N ASN A 322 1.48 1.67 -11.36
CA ASN A 322 2.40 2.18 -10.33
C ASN A 322 1.64 2.73 -9.11
N GLY A 323 0.57 3.50 -9.35
CA GLY A 323 -0.30 4.03 -8.30
C GLY A 323 -1.11 2.97 -7.55
N MET A 324 -1.36 1.81 -8.18
CA MET A 324 -2.01 0.66 -7.54
C MET A 324 -1.06 0.00 -6.55
N ILE A 325 0.21 -0.15 -6.90
CA ILE A 325 1.24 -0.83 -6.09
C ILE A 325 1.66 0.06 -4.91
N SER A 326 1.96 1.33 -5.15
CA SER A 326 2.34 2.30 -4.11
C SER A 326 1.62 3.61 -4.36
N SER A 327 0.50 3.80 -3.70
CA SER A 327 -0.35 4.98 -3.88
C SER A 327 0.13 6.18 -3.07
N LYS A 328 -0.27 7.37 -3.47
CA LYS A 328 -0.02 8.61 -2.71
C LYS A 328 -0.62 8.56 -1.30
N ARG A 329 -1.74 7.84 -1.11
CA ARG A 329 -2.42 7.68 0.18
C ARG A 329 -1.70 6.71 1.12
N GLN A 330 -1.02 5.69 0.56
CA GLN A 330 -0.24 4.69 1.29
C GLN A 330 1.16 4.58 0.67
N PRO A 331 2.03 5.61 0.79
CA PRO A 331 3.27 5.70 0.02
C PRO A 331 4.33 4.68 0.44
N ILE A 332 4.27 4.22 1.68
CA ILE A 332 5.23 3.24 2.24
C ILE A 332 4.78 1.80 1.97
N TYR A 333 3.51 1.58 1.62
CA TYR A 333 2.94 0.24 1.47
C TYR A 333 3.06 -0.27 0.03
N ILE A 334 3.81 -1.37 -0.15
CA ILE A 334 4.01 -2.02 -1.45
C ILE A 334 3.04 -3.18 -1.60
N LYS A 335 2.12 -3.08 -2.56
CA LYS A 335 1.09 -4.08 -2.89
C LYS A 335 1.55 -4.98 -4.03
N HIS A 336 0.87 -6.12 -4.18
CA HIS A 336 1.02 -6.94 -5.37
C HIS A 336 0.49 -6.20 -6.60
N GLY A 337 1.08 -6.42 -7.77
CA GLY A 337 0.53 -5.84 -8.98
C GLY A 337 1.43 -5.91 -10.21
N LEU A 338 0.99 -5.19 -11.21
CA LEU A 338 1.62 -5.10 -12.52
C LEU A 338 1.97 -3.63 -12.82
N VAL A 339 3.23 -3.40 -13.17
CA VAL A 339 3.71 -2.11 -13.69
C VAL A 339 3.86 -2.24 -15.20
N VAL A 340 3.18 -1.40 -15.95
CA VAL A 340 3.32 -1.34 -17.41
C VAL A 340 3.84 0.03 -17.80
N SER A 341 4.89 0.06 -18.59
CA SER A 341 5.41 1.27 -19.22
C SER A 341 5.29 1.16 -20.73
N ARG A 342 4.62 2.12 -21.37
CA ARG A 342 4.49 2.20 -22.81
C ARG A 342 5.19 3.44 -23.32
N ILE A 343 6.18 3.22 -24.19
CA ILE A 343 6.91 4.29 -24.89
C ILE A 343 6.09 4.67 -26.13
N LEU A 344 5.76 5.96 -26.23
CA LEU A 344 4.99 6.49 -27.35
C LEU A 344 5.90 7.11 -28.41
N PRO A 345 5.41 7.36 -29.63
CA PRO A 345 6.20 8.03 -30.64
C PRO A 345 6.68 9.41 -30.20
N ARG A 346 7.89 9.79 -30.59
CA ARG A 346 8.41 11.13 -30.39
C ARG A 346 7.51 12.15 -31.07
N THR A 347 7.34 13.29 -30.44
CA THR A 347 6.65 14.44 -31.01
C THR A 347 7.71 15.54 -31.17
N ALA A 348 7.86 16.03 -32.39
CA ALA A 348 8.78 17.14 -32.65
C ALA A 348 8.40 18.34 -31.78
N CYS A 349 9.43 19.10 -31.39
CA CYS A 349 9.22 20.36 -30.72
C CYS A 349 8.44 21.30 -31.64
N GLY A 350 7.31 21.76 -31.17
CA GLY A 350 6.45 22.67 -31.92
C GLY A 350 6.85 24.12 -31.73
N ASP A 351 6.05 25.03 -32.34
CA ASP A 351 6.28 26.47 -32.25
C ASP A 351 6.32 26.92 -30.79
N PRO A 352 7.35 27.67 -30.36
CA PRO A 352 7.46 28.30 -29.06
C PRO A 352 6.23 29.10 -28.62
N ALA A 353 5.48 29.66 -29.58
CA ALA A 353 4.28 30.45 -29.30
C ALA A 353 3.11 29.65 -28.70
N ASP A 354 3.13 28.29 -28.77
CA ASP A 354 1.94 27.47 -28.41
C ASP A 354 2.21 26.30 -27.46
N TYR A 355 3.05 26.52 -26.44
CA TYR A 355 3.28 25.50 -25.39
C TYR A 355 2.00 25.00 -24.69
N SER A 356 0.95 25.86 -24.63
CA SER A 356 -0.30 25.50 -23.96
C SER A 356 -1.11 24.48 -24.78
N ALA A 357 -1.16 24.62 -26.10
CA ALA A 357 -1.82 23.66 -26.97
C ALA A 357 -1.04 22.35 -27.05
N GLN A 358 0.30 22.41 -27.10
CA GLN A 358 1.16 21.22 -27.05
C GLN A 358 0.94 20.43 -25.75
N ALA A 359 0.90 21.10 -24.58
CA ALA A 359 0.62 20.47 -23.30
C ALA A 359 -0.75 19.82 -23.25
N LYS A 360 -1.78 20.50 -23.78
CA LYS A 360 -3.13 19.95 -23.89
C LYS A 360 -3.19 18.75 -24.83
N SER A 361 -2.51 18.81 -25.97
CA SER A 361 -2.45 17.72 -26.96
C SER A 361 -1.78 16.48 -26.38
N ALA A 362 -0.59 16.63 -25.81
CA ALA A 362 0.15 15.55 -25.15
C ALA A 362 -0.65 14.94 -23.98
N CYS A 363 -1.31 15.76 -23.17
CA CYS A 363 -2.17 15.30 -22.10
C CYS A 363 -3.33 14.44 -22.62
N ARG A 364 -3.99 14.87 -23.72
CA ARG A 364 -5.07 14.11 -24.37
C ARG A 364 -4.55 12.79 -24.95
N GLN A 365 -3.38 12.81 -25.59
CA GLN A 365 -2.75 11.61 -26.13
C GLN A 365 -2.44 10.61 -25.00
N MET A 366 -1.78 11.07 -23.93
CA MET A 366 -1.44 10.20 -22.80
C MET A 366 -2.66 9.66 -22.08
N ARG A 367 -3.74 10.43 -21.94
CA ARG A 367 -5.01 9.94 -21.38
C ARG A 367 -5.65 8.85 -22.25
N ARG A 368 -5.59 8.98 -23.59
CA ARG A 368 -6.08 7.93 -24.50
C ARG A 368 -5.26 6.65 -24.37
N GLU A 369 -3.94 6.77 -24.35
CA GLU A 369 -3.06 5.61 -24.20
C GLU A 369 -3.17 4.96 -22.81
N TYR A 370 -3.32 5.76 -21.75
CA TYR A 370 -3.58 5.24 -20.41
C TYR A 370 -4.90 4.47 -20.36
N ARG A 371 -5.94 4.94 -21.04
CA ARG A 371 -7.22 4.22 -21.14
C ARG A 371 -7.05 2.87 -21.84
N LYS A 372 -6.29 2.80 -22.93
CA LYS A 372 -5.99 1.52 -23.61
C LYS A 372 -5.26 0.55 -22.68
N LEU A 373 -4.25 1.05 -21.92
CA LEU A 373 -3.56 0.23 -20.92
C LEU A 373 -4.52 -0.23 -19.81
N TYR A 374 -5.39 0.65 -19.33
CA TYR A 374 -6.43 0.31 -18.37
C TYR A 374 -7.34 -0.80 -18.91
N GLU A 375 -7.87 -0.68 -20.10
CA GLU A 375 -8.75 -1.67 -20.73
C GLU A 375 -8.05 -3.02 -20.94
N THR A 376 -6.75 -3.00 -21.23
CA THR A 376 -5.94 -4.21 -21.47
C THR A 376 -5.53 -4.92 -20.18
N TYR A 377 -5.08 -4.16 -19.16
CA TYR A 377 -4.43 -4.71 -17.97
C TYR A 377 -5.27 -4.64 -16.70
N ASN A 378 -6.43 -3.94 -16.72
CA ASN A 378 -7.40 -3.94 -15.62
C ASN A 378 -8.26 -5.20 -15.72
N ARG A 379 -7.64 -6.36 -15.48
CA ARG A 379 -8.21 -7.70 -15.67
C ARG A 379 -7.94 -8.57 -14.44
N PRO A 380 -8.72 -9.62 -14.19
CA PRO A 380 -8.54 -10.52 -13.03
C PRO A 380 -7.18 -11.21 -12.98
N CYS A 381 -6.49 -11.33 -14.12
CA CYS A 381 -5.13 -11.88 -14.21
C CYS A 381 -4.05 -10.94 -13.62
N ASN A 382 -4.35 -9.66 -13.43
CA ASN A 382 -3.46 -8.75 -12.72
C ASN A 382 -3.48 -9.11 -11.22
N PRO A 383 -2.32 -9.44 -10.63
CA PRO A 383 -2.23 -9.88 -9.23
C PRO A 383 -2.81 -8.90 -8.22
N TYR A 384 -2.85 -7.61 -8.55
CA TYR A 384 -3.42 -6.57 -7.70
C TYR A 384 -4.86 -6.86 -7.28
N PHE A 385 -5.73 -7.22 -8.24
CA PHE A 385 -7.16 -7.39 -7.95
C PHE A 385 -7.44 -8.57 -7.04
N ARG A 386 -6.74 -9.69 -7.27
CA ARG A 386 -6.86 -10.87 -6.41
C ARG A 386 -6.34 -10.60 -4.99
N ASP A 387 -5.20 -9.91 -4.87
CA ASP A 387 -4.63 -9.53 -3.57
C ASP A 387 -5.57 -8.60 -2.80
N MET A 388 -6.12 -7.58 -3.46
CA MET A 388 -7.07 -6.65 -2.84
C MET A 388 -8.36 -7.34 -2.41
N LEU A 389 -8.86 -8.27 -3.23
CA LEU A 389 -10.05 -9.05 -2.90
C LEU A 389 -9.81 -9.95 -1.69
N ILE A 390 -8.69 -10.65 -1.59
CA ILE A 390 -8.33 -11.45 -0.41
C ILE A 390 -8.23 -10.55 0.83
N LYS A 391 -7.56 -9.40 0.72
CA LYS A 391 -7.41 -8.44 1.82
C LYS A 391 -8.73 -7.86 2.32
N SER A 392 -9.77 -7.83 1.49
CA SER A 392 -11.10 -7.35 1.92
C SER A 392 -11.78 -8.29 2.91
N TYR A 393 -11.32 -9.53 3.00
CA TYR A 393 -11.81 -10.53 3.97
C TYR A 393 -10.81 -10.79 5.11
N THR A 394 -9.60 -10.25 5.03
CA THR A 394 -8.63 -10.33 6.12
C THR A 394 -9.16 -9.55 7.32
N TYR A 395 -8.99 -10.12 8.52
CA TYR A 395 -9.53 -9.59 9.78
C TYR A 395 -11.07 -9.61 9.92
N LYS A 396 -11.77 -10.44 9.14
CA LYS A 396 -13.21 -10.68 9.30
C LYS A 396 -13.53 -12.02 10.02
N GLY A 397 -12.62 -12.47 10.84
CA GLY A 397 -12.65 -13.75 11.54
C GLY A 397 -11.86 -14.84 10.81
N PRO A 398 -11.21 -15.74 11.56
CA PRO A 398 -10.24 -16.68 10.99
C PRO A 398 -10.86 -17.67 10.00
N VAL A 399 -12.08 -18.14 10.26
CA VAL A 399 -12.80 -19.09 9.39
C VAL A 399 -13.16 -18.45 8.06
N LEU A 400 -13.78 -17.25 8.09
CA LEU A 400 -14.17 -16.54 6.87
C LEU A 400 -12.94 -16.14 6.06
N GLU A 401 -11.88 -15.63 6.70
CA GLU A 401 -10.65 -15.25 6.04
C GLU A 401 -10.02 -16.45 5.31
N TRP A 402 -9.93 -17.60 5.99
CA TRP A 402 -9.34 -18.79 5.39
C TRP A 402 -10.20 -19.32 4.23
N TYR A 403 -11.52 -19.42 4.43
CA TYR A 403 -12.47 -19.84 3.40
C TYR A 403 -12.36 -18.97 2.15
N MET A 404 -12.40 -17.64 2.31
CA MET A 404 -12.31 -16.72 1.17
C MET A 404 -10.94 -16.74 0.50
N ARG A 405 -9.87 -16.92 1.27
CA ARG A 405 -8.51 -17.07 0.74
C ARG A 405 -8.39 -18.29 -0.18
N VAL A 406 -8.98 -19.42 0.22
CA VAL A 406 -9.00 -20.64 -0.59
C VAL A 406 -9.94 -20.48 -1.79
N LYS A 407 -11.17 -20.04 -1.56
CA LYS A 407 -12.18 -19.82 -2.60
C LYS A 407 -11.63 -18.93 -3.73
N ILE A 408 -11.15 -17.74 -3.41
CA ILE A 408 -10.64 -16.77 -4.40
C ILE A 408 -9.44 -17.31 -5.17
N ARG A 409 -8.63 -18.20 -4.57
CA ARG A 409 -7.48 -18.82 -5.25
C ARG A 409 -7.89 -19.92 -6.21
N LEU A 410 -8.87 -20.73 -5.83
CA LEU A 410 -9.33 -21.87 -6.60
C LEU A 410 -10.33 -21.48 -7.70
N GLU A 411 -11.16 -20.46 -7.46
CA GLU A 411 -12.13 -19.99 -8.45
C GLU A 411 -11.44 -19.35 -9.66
N LYS A 412 -11.68 -19.92 -10.83
CA LYS A 412 -11.20 -19.41 -12.11
C LYS A 412 -12.27 -18.59 -12.86
N CYS A 413 -13.48 -18.51 -12.34
CA CYS A 413 -14.64 -17.91 -12.97
C CYS A 413 -14.51 -16.40 -13.20
N TYR A 414 -13.72 -15.69 -12.40
CA TYR A 414 -13.55 -14.22 -12.51
C TYR A 414 -13.14 -13.76 -13.93
N THR A 415 -12.25 -14.54 -14.59
CA THR A 415 -11.82 -14.21 -15.96
C THR A 415 -12.94 -14.43 -16.98
N LEU A 416 -13.79 -15.44 -16.77
CA LEU A 416 -14.95 -15.69 -17.59
C LEU A 416 -15.96 -14.56 -17.46
N PHE A 417 -16.34 -14.24 -16.24
CA PHE A 417 -17.31 -13.16 -15.97
C PHE A 417 -16.81 -11.80 -16.47
N ASP A 418 -15.52 -11.47 -16.36
CA ASP A 418 -14.99 -10.21 -16.91
C ASP A 418 -15.07 -10.14 -18.44
N ARG A 419 -15.15 -11.28 -19.14
CA ARG A 419 -15.29 -11.33 -20.61
C ARG A 419 -16.72 -11.20 -21.07
N ILE A 420 -17.68 -11.84 -20.35
CA ILE A 420 -19.08 -11.92 -20.76
C ILE A 420 -19.93 -10.76 -20.22
N VAL A 421 -19.57 -10.22 -19.05
CA VAL A 421 -20.31 -9.14 -18.40
C VAL A 421 -19.91 -7.79 -19.00
N PRO A 422 -20.88 -6.94 -19.40
CA PRO A 422 -20.60 -5.61 -19.91
C PRO A 422 -19.70 -4.81 -18.98
N ARG A 423 -18.79 -3.99 -19.53
CA ARG A 423 -17.89 -3.15 -18.72
C ARG A 423 -18.53 -1.85 -18.25
N GLU A 424 -19.75 -1.57 -18.64
CA GLU A 424 -20.56 -0.43 -18.24
C GLU A 424 -22.00 -0.87 -18.00
N GLY A 425 -22.77 -0.04 -17.30
CA GLY A 425 -24.16 -0.35 -16.98
C GLY A 425 -24.33 -1.05 -15.63
N THR A 426 -25.55 -1.52 -15.38
CA THR A 426 -25.95 -2.15 -14.11
C THR A 426 -25.84 -3.67 -14.19
N VAL A 427 -25.18 -4.28 -13.23
CA VAL A 427 -25.02 -5.73 -13.11
C VAL A 427 -25.58 -6.18 -11.77
N VAL A 428 -26.46 -7.17 -11.78
CA VAL A 428 -27.07 -7.76 -10.58
C VAL A 428 -26.45 -9.15 -10.33
N ASP A 429 -25.87 -9.34 -9.16
CA ASP A 429 -25.23 -10.59 -8.69
C ASP A 429 -26.20 -11.28 -7.72
N LEU A 430 -26.90 -12.30 -8.22
CA LEU A 430 -27.93 -13.05 -7.50
C LEU A 430 -27.28 -14.17 -6.68
N GLY A 431 -27.54 -14.20 -5.38
CA GLY A 431 -26.83 -15.11 -4.46
C GLY A 431 -25.40 -14.69 -4.21
N CYS A 432 -25.13 -13.37 -4.11
CA CYS A 432 -23.79 -12.81 -4.04
C CYS A 432 -22.98 -13.25 -2.82
N GLY A 433 -23.62 -13.78 -1.77
CA GLY A 433 -22.99 -14.16 -0.51
C GLY A 433 -22.22 -12.99 0.13
N TYR A 434 -20.95 -13.19 0.40
CA TYR A 434 -20.05 -12.15 0.90
C TYR A 434 -19.56 -11.16 -0.17
N GLY A 435 -20.07 -11.25 -1.41
CA GLY A 435 -19.81 -10.34 -2.53
C GLY A 435 -18.45 -10.44 -3.23
N PRO A 436 -17.75 -11.61 -3.31
CA PRO A 436 -16.44 -11.64 -3.94
C PRO A 436 -16.49 -11.37 -5.45
N LEU A 437 -17.48 -11.88 -6.17
CA LEU A 437 -17.67 -11.62 -7.60
C LEU A 437 -18.09 -10.17 -7.83
N SER A 438 -19.05 -9.68 -7.06
CA SER A 438 -19.50 -8.28 -7.08
C SER A 438 -18.33 -7.31 -6.93
N TYR A 439 -17.46 -7.51 -5.92
CA TYR A 439 -16.28 -6.67 -5.71
C TYR A 439 -15.22 -6.81 -6.78
N MET A 440 -14.99 -8.02 -7.30
CA MET A 440 -14.07 -8.22 -8.40
C MET A 440 -14.53 -7.40 -9.62
N LEU A 441 -15.79 -7.53 -10.02
CA LEU A 441 -16.35 -6.81 -11.17
C LEU A 441 -16.34 -5.29 -10.97
N ALA A 442 -16.63 -4.81 -9.75
CA ALA A 442 -16.57 -3.39 -9.42
C ALA A 442 -15.14 -2.83 -9.51
N MET A 443 -14.11 -3.59 -9.09
CA MET A 443 -12.72 -3.17 -9.21
C MET A 443 -12.23 -3.08 -10.66
N LEU A 444 -12.77 -3.93 -11.55
CA LEU A 444 -12.34 -4.05 -12.95
C LEU A 444 -12.90 -2.97 -13.86
N SER A 445 -13.95 -2.27 -13.46
CA SER A 445 -14.50 -1.13 -14.21
C SER A 445 -15.12 -0.10 -13.26
N ASP A 446 -14.82 1.17 -13.50
CA ASP A 446 -15.41 2.32 -12.80
C ASP A 446 -16.75 2.79 -13.43
N ARG A 447 -17.21 2.13 -14.50
CA ARG A 447 -18.46 2.40 -15.19
C ARG A 447 -19.57 1.39 -14.87
N ARG A 448 -19.28 0.35 -14.07
CA ARG A 448 -20.27 -0.63 -13.61
C ARG A 448 -20.93 -0.15 -12.33
N ARG A 449 -22.26 -0.23 -12.29
CA ARG A 449 -23.03 -0.27 -11.05
C ARG A 449 -23.27 -1.74 -10.71
N ILE A 450 -22.94 -2.16 -9.50
CA ILE A 450 -23.08 -3.55 -9.05
C ILE A 450 -24.11 -3.60 -7.93
N VAL A 451 -25.11 -4.48 -8.07
CA VAL A 451 -26.11 -4.76 -7.02
C VAL A 451 -26.00 -6.24 -6.66
N GLY A 452 -25.44 -6.53 -5.50
CA GLY A 452 -25.42 -7.90 -4.93
C GLY A 452 -26.66 -8.16 -4.13
N VAL A 453 -27.33 -9.29 -4.37
CA VAL A 453 -28.55 -9.71 -3.65
C VAL A 453 -28.30 -11.08 -3.02
N ASP A 454 -28.61 -11.23 -1.73
CA ASP A 454 -28.54 -12.51 -1.01
C ASP A 454 -29.59 -12.55 0.10
N TYR A 455 -30.09 -13.75 0.43
CA TYR A 455 -31.08 -13.96 1.49
C TYR A 455 -30.44 -14.01 2.90
N ASP A 456 -29.13 -14.17 2.99
CA ASP A 456 -28.39 -14.26 4.25
C ASP A 456 -27.98 -12.87 4.72
N ALA A 457 -28.64 -12.39 5.77
CA ALA A 457 -28.41 -11.06 6.33
C ALA A 457 -26.98 -10.86 6.84
N GLU A 458 -26.35 -11.88 7.44
CA GLU A 458 -24.99 -11.79 7.97
C GLU A 458 -23.96 -11.65 6.84
N LYS A 459 -24.15 -12.38 5.74
CA LYS A 459 -23.28 -12.26 4.56
C LYS A 459 -23.39 -10.88 3.94
N ILE A 460 -24.61 -10.36 3.79
CA ILE A 460 -24.86 -9.01 3.26
C ILE A 460 -24.25 -7.95 4.15
N GLU A 461 -24.41 -8.02 5.48
CA GLU A 461 -23.75 -7.07 6.39
C GLU A 461 -22.23 -7.13 6.26
N THR A 462 -21.67 -8.32 6.18
CA THR A 462 -20.22 -8.50 5.95
C THR A 462 -19.76 -7.94 4.62
N ALA A 463 -20.56 -8.09 3.56
CA ALA A 463 -20.29 -7.50 2.24
C ALA A 463 -20.34 -5.97 2.30
N ARG A 464 -21.33 -5.39 2.96
CA ARG A 464 -21.47 -3.93 3.14
C ARG A 464 -20.28 -3.30 3.84
N HIS A 465 -19.61 -4.00 4.75
CA HIS A 465 -18.46 -3.56 5.54
C HIS A 465 -17.12 -3.94 4.89
N SER A 466 -16.90 -3.54 3.63
CA SER A 466 -15.64 -3.74 2.92
C SER A 466 -15.02 -2.41 2.50
N PHE A 467 -13.68 -2.29 2.63
CA PHE A 467 -12.95 -1.12 2.12
C PHE A 467 -12.96 -1.03 0.58
N LEU A 468 -13.38 -2.10 -0.11
CA LEU A 468 -13.59 -2.11 -1.56
C LEU A 468 -14.91 -1.49 -1.98
N ARG A 469 -15.81 -1.23 -1.03
CA ARG A 469 -17.11 -0.63 -1.31
C ARG A 469 -16.95 0.73 -1.98
N ARG A 470 -17.72 0.92 -3.04
CA ARG A 470 -17.82 2.18 -3.80
C ARG A 470 -19.28 2.65 -3.79
N PRO A 471 -19.55 3.92 -4.09
CA PRO A 471 -20.92 4.42 -4.21
C PRO A 471 -21.77 3.61 -5.21
N GLU A 472 -21.14 3.09 -6.27
CA GLU A 472 -21.78 2.32 -7.32
C GLU A 472 -21.93 0.81 -6.96
N THR A 473 -21.55 0.40 -5.73
CA THR A 473 -21.67 -0.98 -5.28
C THR A 473 -22.66 -1.06 -4.12
N GLU A 474 -23.76 -1.75 -4.34
CA GLU A 474 -24.86 -1.90 -3.39
C GLU A 474 -25.06 -3.37 -3.03
N PHE A 475 -25.46 -3.65 -1.78
CA PHE A 475 -25.78 -5.01 -1.33
C PHE A 475 -27.15 -5.00 -0.66
N VAL A 476 -28.05 -5.86 -1.16
CA VAL A 476 -29.45 -5.93 -0.74
C VAL A 476 -29.72 -7.29 -0.08
N HIS A 477 -30.25 -7.25 1.15
CA HIS A 477 -30.75 -8.44 1.81
C HIS A 477 -32.17 -8.70 1.34
N ALA A 478 -32.39 -9.74 0.53
CA ALA A 478 -33.72 -10.09 0.00
C ALA A 478 -33.79 -11.55 -0.43
N ASP A 479 -35.00 -12.12 -0.36
CA ASP A 479 -35.32 -13.42 -0.93
C ASP A 479 -35.64 -13.26 -2.42
N LEU A 480 -34.87 -13.90 -3.29
CA LEU A 480 -35.00 -13.83 -4.73
C LEU A 480 -36.38 -14.28 -5.26
N ARG A 481 -37.15 -15.05 -4.46
CA ARG A 481 -38.50 -15.49 -4.82
C ARG A 481 -39.54 -14.39 -4.71
N THR A 482 -39.27 -13.35 -3.92
CA THR A 482 -40.23 -12.27 -3.60
C THR A 482 -39.67 -10.87 -3.86
N ALA A 483 -38.36 -10.76 -4.11
CA ALA A 483 -37.71 -9.48 -4.29
C ALA A 483 -38.03 -8.84 -5.63
N GLU A 484 -38.33 -7.55 -5.63
CA GLU A 484 -38.29 -6.72 -6.82
C GLU A 484 -36.83 -6.42 -7.16
N LEU A 485 -36.38 -6.93 -8.30
CA LEU A 485 -35.00 -6.70 -8.77
C LEU A 485 -34.94 -5.42 -9.62
N PRO A 486 -33.87 -4.64 -9.53
CA PRO A 486 -33.70 -3.48 -10.39
C PRO A 486 -33.50 -3.89 -11.85
N GLU A 487 -33.84 -2.98 -12.77
CA GLU A 487 -33.47 -3.15 -14.18
C GLU A 487 -31.93 -3.23 -14.30
N ALA A 488 -31.45 -4.17 -15.09
CA ALA A 488 -30.04 -4.42 -15.25
C ALA A 488 -29.68 -4.89 -16.66
N ASP A 489 -28.44 -4.54 -17.06
CA ASP A 489 -27.85 -4.96 -18.33
C ASP A 489 -27.35 -6.42 -18.28
N ALA A 490 -27.12 -6.95 -17.07
CA ALA A 490 -26.74 -8.34 -16.86
C ALA A 490 -27.15 -8.85 -15.47
N PHE A 491 -27.65 -10.09 -15.43
CA PHE A 491 -27.88 -10.85 -14.20
C PHE A 491 -26.91 -12.01 -14.13
N LEU A 492 -26.31 -12.22 -12.96
CA LEU A 492 -25.40 -13.31 -12.66
C LEU A 492 -26.05 -14.21 -11.59
N LEU A 493 -25.85 -15.52 -11.70
CA LEU A 493 -26.34 -16.52 -10.76
C LEU A 493 -25.26 -17.54 -10.44
#